data_f6b46f6fcc74726c0afb9afbf0360f4d
#
_entry.id   f6b46f6fcc74726c0afb9afbf0360f4d
#
_cell.length_a   1.000
_cell.length_b   1.000
_cell.length_c   1.000
_cell.angle_alpha   90.00
_cell.angle_beta   90.00
_cell.angle_gamma   90.00
#
_symmetry.space_group_name_H-M   'P 1'
#
loop_
_entity.id
_entity.type
_entity.pdbx_description
1 polymer ?
#
loop_
_entity_poly.entity_id
_entity_poly.type
_entity_poly.pdbx_seq_one_letter_code
_entity_poly.pdbx_strand_id
1 'polypeptide(L)'
;SVEQTSSEQTAQYKSTLVSGDSLIDLTGGFGVDDYYFSKKIKSVIHCEINTELSDIVAHNFKLLDAKNISCIQGDSSKTLEKLNQKFDWMYIDPSRRNDAKGKVFMLKDCLPNVPDLLDFYFKYSENILIKTAPILDISAGLLELKCVKTIHIVALENEVKELLWEISK
;
A
#
# COMPACT_ATOMS: atom_id res chain seq x y z
N SER A 1 -8.25 10.07 -4.99
CA SER A 1 -8.70 11.41 -4.56
C SER A 1 -8.20 11.71 -3.15
N VAL A 2 -8.21 12.97 -2.77
CA VAL A 2 -7.82 13.40 -1.41
C VAL A 2 -8.72 12.74 -0.36
N GLU A 3 -9.99 12.52 -0.67
CA GLU A 3 -10.96 11.88 0.22
C GLU A 3 -10.61 10.43 0.55
N GLN A 4 -9.87 9.75 -0.31
CA GLN A 4 -9.42 8.37 -0.10
C GLN A 4 -8.04 8.29 0.54
N THR A 5 -7.39 9.44 0.75
CA THR A 5 -6.09 9.50 1.40
C THR A 5 -6.23 9.17 2.89
N SER A 6 -5.30 8.39 3.41
CA SER A 6 -5.26 8.07 4.84
C SER A 6 -5.19 9.33 5.69
N SER A 7 -5.95 9.35 6.78
CA SER A 7 -5.77 10.35 7.82
C SER A 7 -4.45 10.12 8.56
N GLU A 8 -4.00 11.12 9.29
CA GLU A 8 -2.83 10.98 10.17
C GLU A 8 -2.99 9.80 11.13
N GLN A 9 -4.15 9.67 11.75
CA GLN A 9 -4.41 8.62 12.75
C GLN A 9 -4.37 7.22 12.13
N THR A 10 -4.98 7.02 10.95
CA THR A 10 -4.95 5.72 10.28
C THR A 10 -3.55 5.40 9.75
N ALA A 11 -2.82 6.40 9.28
CA ALA A 11 -1.44 6.21 8.85
C ALA A 11 -0.51 5.85 10.02
N GLN A 12 -0.67 6.50 11.17
CA GLN A 12 0.07 6.17 12.38
C GLN A 12 -0.21 4.73 12.82
N TYR A 13 -1.47 4.31 12.81
CA TYR A 13 -1.82 2.93 13.15
C TYR A 13 -1.14 1.93 12.21
N LYS A 14 -1.22 2.15 10.90
CA LYS A 14 -0.56 1.28 9.91
C LYS A 14 0.94 1.15 10.18
N SER A 15 1.58 2.25 10.56
CA SER A 15 3.02 2.23 10.84
C SER A 15 3.39 1.33 12.02
N THR A 16 2.46 1.04 12.93
CA THR A 16 2.70 0.13 14.05
C THR A 16 2.71 -1.34 13.63
N LEU A 17 2.19 -1.66 12.46
CA LEU A 17 2.05 -3.04 11.97
C LEU A 17 3.29 -3.54 11.21
N VAL A 18 4.19 -2.64 10.85
CA VAL A 18 5.39 -2.94 10.08
C VAL A 18 6.65 -2.73 10.90
N SER A 19 7.69 -3.49 10.57
CA SER A 19 8.99 -3.38 11.23
C SER A 19 10.10 -3.84 10.27
N GLY A 20 11.35 -3.54 10.63
CA GLY A 20 12.51 -3.95 9.84
C GLY A 20 13.21 -2.80 9.17
N ASP A 21 14.03 -3.11 8.18
CA ASP A 21 14.93 -2.16 7.54
C ASP A 21 14.40 -1.58 6.24
N SER A 22 13.52 -2.29 5.54
CA SER A 22 13.08 -1.87 4.19
C SER A 22 11.60 -2.10 3.96
N LEU A 23 10.96 -1.13 3.33
CA LEU A 23 9.57 -1.21 2.90
C LEU A 23 9.45 -0.57 1.51
N ILE A 24 8.69 -1.21 0.63
CA ILE A 24 8.29 -0.61 -0.64
C ILE A 24 6.77 -0.42 -0.67
N ASP A 25 6.33 0.78 -1.00
CA ASP A 25 4.93 1.10 -1.28
C ASP A 25 4.75 1.10 -2.80
N LEU A 26 3.98 0.14 -3.30
CA LEU A 26 3.73 -0.02 -4.73
C LEU A 26 2.70 0.98 -5.28
N THR A 27 2.03 1.71 -4.40
CA THR A 27 0.89 2.56 -4.72
C THR A 27 1.03 3.96 -4.10
N GLY A 28 2.22 4.48 -4.07
CA GLY A 28 2.68 5.66 -3.34
C GLY A 28 1.67 6.78 -3.07
N GLY A 29 1.01 7.28 -4.13
CA GLY A 29 -0.01 8.31 -3.99
C GLY A 29 0.52 9.58 -3.34
N PHE A 30 -0.27 10.19 -2.47
CA PHE A 30 0.10 11.42 -1.75
C PHE A 30 1.19 11.22 -0.69
N GLY A 31 1.53 9.97 -0.35
CA GLY A 31 2.67 9.66 0.51
C GLY A 31 2.41 9.78 2.00
N VAL A 32 1.16 9.95 2.43
CA VAL A 32 0.84 10.08 3.85
C VAL A 32 1.25 8.83 4.63
N ASP A 33 0.90 7.65 4.13
CA ASP A 33 1.27 6.38 4.77
C ASP A 33 2.80 6.23 4.82
N ASP A 34 3.49 6.54 3.74
CA ASP A 34 4.94 6.40 3.64
C ASP A 34 5.68 7.32 4.61
N TYR A 35 5.15 8.53 4.82
CA TYR A 35 5.72 9.45 5.80
C TYR A 35 5.73 8.82 7.20
N TYR A 36 4.63 8.16 7.60
CA TYR A 36 4.55 7.50 8.91
C TYR A 36 5.33 6.18 8.93
N PHE A 37 5.36 5.43 7.83
CA PHE A 37 6.24 4.25 7.73
C PHE A 37 7.70 4.64 7.92
N SER A 38 8.13 5.77 7.38
CA SER A 38 9.52 6.23 7.45
C SER A 38 10.00 6.50 8.88
N LYS A 39 9.09 6.65 9.82
CA LYS A 39 9.42 6.82 11.24
C LYS A 39 9.70 5.49 11.94
N LYS A 40 9.35 4.36 11.32
CA LYS A 40 9.53 3.01 11.86
C LYS A 40 10.50 2.17 11.03
N ILE A 41 10.61 2.45 9.75
CA ILE A 41 11.38 1.68 8.78
C ILE A 41 12.60 2.51 8.37
N LYS A 42 13.76 1.87 8.31
CA LYS A 42 15.02 2.55 7.98
C LYS A 42 15.04 3.14 6.56
N SER A 43 14.45 2.44 5.60
CA SER A 43 14.42 2.85 4.20
C SER A 43 13.06 2.53 3.59
N VAL A 44 12.39 3.55 3.03
CA VAL A 44 11.08 3.43 2.40
C VAL A 44 11.21 3.84 0.94
N ILE A 45 10.64 3.05 0.03
CA ILE A 45 10.52 3.40 -1.39
C ILE A 45 9.05 3.70 -1.68
N HIS A 46 8.81 4.91 -2.18
CA HIS A 46 7.50 5.37 -2.67
C HIS A 46 7.49 5.20 -4.18
N CYS A 47 6.73 4.23 -4.67
CA CYS A 47 6.57 3.97 -6.10
C CYS A 47 5.23 4.54 -6.57
N GLU A 48 5.26 5.42 -7.57
CA GLU A 48 4.07 6.07 -8.10
C GLU A 48 4.14 6.14 -9.63
N ILE A 49 3.07 5.73 -10.29
CA ILE A 49 3.01 5.71 -11.76
C ILE A 49 2.78 7.11 -12.35
N ASN A 50 2.09 7.99 -11.64
CA ASN A 50 1.82 9.35 -12.09
C ASN A 50 3.04 10.23 -11.88
N THR A 51 3.62 10.75 -12.97
CA THR A 51 4.85 11.54 -12.94
C THR A 51 4.69 12.83 -12.12
N GLU A 52 3.62 13.58 -12.35
CA GLU A 52 3.39 14.84 -11.63
C GLU A 52 3.23 14.61 -10.14
N LEU A 53 2.45 13.60 -9.76
CA LEU A 53 2.23 13.26 -8.34
C LEU A 53 3.53 12.81 -7.69
N SER A 54 4.32 11.98 -8.36
CA SER A 54 5.62 11.54 -7.84
C SER A 54 6.55 12.72 -7.57
N ASP A 55 6.61 13.69 -8.48
CA ASP A 55 7.45 14.88 -8.33
C ASP A 55 6.98 15.77 -7.18
N ILE A 56 5.67 15.99 -7.07
CA ILE A 56 5.08 16.79 -5.98
C ILE A 56 5.39 16.17 -4.63
N VAL A 57 5.18 14.86 -4.52
CA VAL A 57 5.38 14.13 -3.26
C VAL A 57 6.86 14.08 -2.88
N ALA A 58 7.75 13.88 -3.85
CA ALA A 58 9.20 13.94 -3.60
C ALA A 58 9.63 15.30 -3.04
N HIS A 59 9.06 16.38 -3.57
CA HIS A 59 9.30 17.73 -3.07
C HIS A 59 8.78 17.89 -1.63
N ASN A 60 7.57 17.39 -1.37
CA ASN A 60 6.96 17.45 -0.03
C ASN A 60 7.79 16.69 1.01
N PHE A 61 8.32 15.50 0.65
CA PHE A 61 9.18 14.75 1.57
C PHE A 61 10.46 15.51 1.91
N LYS A 62 11.03 16.26 0.98
CA LYS A 62 12.18 17.13 1.25
C LYS A 62 11.80 18.22 2.25
N LEU A 63 10.65 18.86 2.07
CA LEU A 63 10.16 19.90 3.00
C LEU A 63 9.91 19.34 4.40
N LEU A 64 9.47 18.10 4.50
CA LEU A 64 9.21 17.41 5.77
C LEU A 64 10.48 16.78 6.37
N ASP A 65 11.62 16.93 5.71
CA ASP A 65 12.89 16.33 6.13
C ASP A 65 12.84 14.80 6.25
N ALA A 66 12.02 14.16 5.42
CA ALA A 66 11.89 12.70 5.36
C ALA A 66 12.99 12.10 4.47
N LYS A 67 14.22 12.09 4.96
CA LYS A 67 15.43 11.74 4.18
C LYS A 67 15.53 10.27 3.79
N ASN A 68 14.81 9.41 4.48
CA ASN A 68 14.85 7.96 4.27
C ASN A 68 13.75 7.44 3.34
N ILE A 69 13.03 8.35 2.65
CA ILE A 69 12.06 7.98 1.62
C ILE A 69 12.64 8.32 0.25
N SER A 70 12.70 7.32 -0.62
CA SER A 70 13.09 7.49 -2.02
C SER A 70 11.87 7.36 -2.91
N CYS A 71 11.62 8.33 -3.78
CA CYS A 71 10.52 8.29 -4.73
C CYS A 71 10.99 7.75 -6.07
N ILE A 72 10.29 6.74 -6.58
CA ILE A 72 10.54 6.18 -7.91
C ILE A 72 9.25 6.29 -8.71
N GLN A 73 9.33 6.97 -9.85
CA GLN A 73 8.21 7.07 -10.77
C GLN A 73 8.24 5.87 -11.72
N GLY A 74 7.10 5.22 -11.93
CA GLY A 74 6.95 4.16 -12.88
C GLY A 74 5.94 3.10 -12.46
N ASP A 75 5.80 2.09 -13.32
CA ASP A 75 4.99 0.91 -13.06
C ASP A 75 5.63 0.10 -11.92
N SER A 76 4.83 -0.32 -10.95
CA SER A 76 5.34 -0.98 -9.75
C SER A 76 5.97 -2.35 -10.03
N SER A 77 5.39 -3.14 -10.94
CA SER A 77 5.95 -4.44 -11.30
C SER A 77 7.31 -4.31 -11.98
N LYS A 78 7.42 -3.35 -12.91
CA LYS A 78 8.70 -3.04 -13.59
C LYS A 78 9.73 -2.51 -12.60
N THR A 79 9.30 -1.70 -11.64
CA THR A 79 10.18 -1.18 -10.59
C THR A 79 10.74 -2.31 -9.74
N LEU A 80 9.89 -3.26 -9.32
CA LEU A 80 10.35 -4.43 -8.55
C LEU A 80 11.38 -5.25 -9.33
N GLU A 81 11.12 -5.51 -10.61
CA GLU A 81 12.05 -6.25 -11.46
C GLU A 81 13.39 -5.52 -11.63
N LYS A 82 13.35 -4.20 -11.83
CA LYS A 82 14.54 -3.38 -12.02
C LYS A 82 15.38 -3.28 -10.74
N LEU A 83 14.74 -3.07 -9.58
CA LEU A 83 15.43 -3.02 -8.29
C LEU A 83 16.00 -4.39 -7.91
N ASN A 84 15.28 -5.45 -8.21
CA ASN A 84 15.67 -6.83 -7.96
C ASN A 84 16.25 -7.05 -6.56
N GLN A 85 15.55 -6.52 -5.56
CA GLN A 85 15.93 -6.67 -4.15
C GLN A 85 14.74 -7.12 -3.32
N LYS A 86 15.02 -7.71 -2.16
CA LYS A 86 13.99 -8.12 -1.21
C LYS A 86 13.74 -7.01 -0.20
N PHE A 87 12.47 -6.89 0.19
CA PHE A 87 12.00 -5.94 1.20
C PHE A 87 11.46 -6.67 2.40
N ASP A 88 11.62 -6.09 3.59
CA ASP A 88 11.01 -6.64 4.81
C ASP A 88 9.49 -6.53 4.75
N TRP A 89 8.98 -5.45 4.16
CA TRP A 89 7.55 -5.23 3.95
C TRP A 89 7.24 -4.65 2.59
N MET A 90 6.09 -5.04 2.06
CA MET A 90 5.50 -4.45 0.87
C MET A 90 4.11 -3.91 1.24
N TYR A 91 3.82 -2.67 0.89
CA TYR A 91 2.54 -2.03 1.15
C TYR A 91 1.82 -1.75 -0.17
N ILE A 92 0.52 -2.04 -0.21
CA ILE A 92 -0.30 -1.87 -1.40
C ILE A 92 -1.67 -1.30 -1.02
N ASP A 93 -2.07 -0.22 -1.66
CA ASP A 93 -3.39 0.39 -1.54
C ASP A 93 -4.03 0.38 -2.94
N PRO A 94 -4.57 -0.77 -3.39
CA PRO A 94 -5.09 -0.88 -4.75
C PRO A 94 -6.34 -0.03 -4.92
N SER A 95 -6.45 0.64 -6.06
CA SER A 95 -7.59 1.47 -6.39
C SER A 95 -8.47 0.82 -7.45
N ARG A 96 -9.79 0.95 -7.27
CA ARG A 96 -10.77 0.36 -8.17
C ARG A 96 -10.66 0.97 -9.57
N ARG A 97 -10.64 0.13 -10.60
CA ARG A 97 -10.66 0.60 -11.99
C ARG A 97 -11.99 1.29 -12.30
N ASN A 98 -11.95 2.27 -13.21
CA ASN A 98 -13.14 3.04 -13.58
C ASN A 98 -14.22 2.16 -14.25
N ASP A 99 -13.82 1.14 -15.04
CA ASP A 99 -14.73 0.23 -15.72
C ASP A 99 -15.43 -0.75 -14.77
N ALA A 100 -15.00 -0.85 -13.52
CA ALA A 100 -15.58 -1.71 -12.49
C ALA A 100 -16.62 -0.99 -11.62
N LYS A 101 -16.84 0.32 -11.80
CA LYS A 101 -17.83 1.10 -11.03
C LYS A 101 -19.23 0.52 -11.24
N GLY A 102 -20.00 0.41 -10.14
CA GLY A 102 -21.36 -0.15 -10.17
C GLY A 102 -21.41 -1.66 -10.05
N LYS A 103 -20.30 -2.37 -10.08
CA LYS A 103 -20.20 -3.81 -9.82
C LYS A 103 -19.91 -4.06 -8.33
N VAL A 104 -20.10 -5.30 -7.90
CA VAL A 104 -19.63 -5.74 -6.58
C VAL A 104 -18.12 -5.52 -6.49
N PHE A 105 -17.66 -4.98 -5.36
CA PHE A 105 -16.25 -4.68 -5.17
C PHE A 105 -15.44 -5.99 -5.07
N MET A 106 -14.44 -6.13 -5.95
CA MET A 106 -13.50 -7.24 -5.93
C MET A 106 -12.08 -6.72 -6.14
N LEU A 107 -11.11 -7.36 -5.48
CA LEU A 107 -9.70 -6.98 -5.61
C LEU A 107 -9.16 -7.18 -7.02
N LYS A 108 -9.64 -8.17 -7.75
CA LYS A 108 -9.27 -8.39 -9.15
C LYS A 108 -9.63 -7.23 -10.07
N ASP A 109 -10.58 -6.39 -9.67
CA ASP A 109 -11.03 -5.21 -10.41
C ASP A 109 -10.27 -3.94 -10.03
N CYS A 110 -9.20 -4.08 -9.25
CA CYS A 110 -8.36 -2.99 -8.80
C CYS A 110 -7.05 -2.93 -9.59
N LEU A 111 -6.37 -1.80 -9.47
CA LEU A 111 -5.01 -1.59 -9.94
C LEU A 111 -4.11 -1.26 -8.73
N PRO A 112 -3.06 -2.03 -8.49
CA PRO A 112 -2.73 -3.28 -9.18
C PRO A 112 -3.72 -4.40 -8.84
N ASN A 113 -3.81 -5.41 -9.72
CA ASN A 113 -4.61 -6.62 -9.46
C ASN A 113 -3.82 -7.54 -8.53
N VAL A 114 -3.96 -7.33 -7.23
CA VAL A 114 -3.17 -8.04 -6.22
C VAL A 114 -3.37 -9.56 -6.26
N PRO A 115 -4.61 -10.09 -6.38
CA PRO A 115 -4.77 -11.54 -6.43
C PRO A 115 -3.92 -12.22 -7.50
N ASP A 116 -3.87 -11.64 -8.71
CA ASP A 116 -3.11 -12.21 -9.81
C ASP A 116 -1.58 -12.01 -9.66
N LEU A 117 -1.17 -10.98 -8.93
CA LEU A 117 0.23 -10.60 -8.78
C LEU A 117 0.88 -11.10 -7.48
N LEU A 118 0.10 -11.74 -6.60
CA LEU A 118 0.57 -12.09 -5.27
C LEU A 118 1.80 -12.99 -5.28
N ASP A 119 1.83 -14.03 -6.14
CA ASP A 119 2.99 -14.90 -6.27
C ASP A 119 4.21 -14.17 -6.78
N PHE A 120 4.02 -13.24 -7.71
CA PHE A 120 5.08 -12.37 -8.18
C PHE A 120 5.63 -11.49 -7.05
N TYR A 121 4.74 -10.89 -6.24
CA TYR A 121 5.15 -10.06 -5.12
C TYR A 121 5.94 -10.82 -4.06
N PHE A 122 5.61 -12.08 -3.82
CA PHE A 122 6.34 -12.91 -2.85
C PHE A 122 7.80 -13.13 -3.20
N LYS A 123 8.18 -12.92 -4.44
CA LYS A 123 9.61 -12.95 -4.83
C LYS A 123 10.40 -11.80 -4.20
N TYR A 124 9.71 -10.72 -3.81
CA TYR A 124 10.34 -9.49 -3.32
C TYR A 124 10.04 -9.19 -1.85
N SER A 125 8.98 -9.75 -1.29
CA SER A 125 8.70 -9.65 0.14
C SER A 125 7.82 -10.80 0.61
N GLU A 126 8.13 -11.37 1.77
CA GLU A 126 7.30 -12.39 2.40
C GLU A 126 6.16 -11.78 3.22
N ASN A 127 6.27 -10.50 3.57
CA ASN A 127 5.27 -9.77 4.36
C ASN A 127 4.65 -8.65 3.51
N ILE A 128 3.34 -8.73 3.31
CA ILE A 128 2.60 -7.77 2.50
C ILE A 128 1.45 -7.22 3.32
N LEU A 129 1.30 -5.91 3.36
CA LEU A 129 0.19 -5.21 3.98
C LEU A 129 -0.66 -4.58 2.88
N ILE A 130 -1.94 -4.97 2.81
CA ILE A 130 -2.87 -4.46 1.80
C ILE A 130 -3.95 -3.65 2.50
N LYS A 131 -4.16 -2.42 2.05
CA LYS A 131 -5.27 -1.58 2.49
C LYS A 131 -6.41 -1.70 1.50
N THR A 132 -7.62 -1.93 2.00
CA THR A 132 -8.83 -1.89 1.17
C THR A 132 -9.89 -1.01 1.82
N ALA A 133 -10.82 -0.52 0.98
CA ALA A 133 -11.99 0.18 1.47
C ALA A 133 -12.91 -0.79 2.23
N PRO A 134 -13.69 -0.28 3.22
CA PRO A 134 -14.60 -1.13 4.02
C PRO A 134 -15.69 -1.82 3.21
N ILE A 135 -15.97 -1.35 2.01
CA ILE A 135 -16.99 -1.93 1.12
C ILE A 135 -16.63 -3.34 0.64
N LEU A 136 -15.34 -3.71 0.68
CA LEU A 136 -14.93 -5.06 0.35
C LEU A 136 -15.45 -6.02 1.42
N ASP A 137 -16.24 -7.00 0.99
CA ASP A 137 -16.70 -8.09 1.87
C ASP A 137 -15.49 -8.91 2.32
N ILE A 138 -15.38 -9.14 3.63
CA ILE A 138 -14.24 -9.87 4.21
C ILE A 138 -14.19 -11.31 3.67
N SER A 139 -15.33 -11.98 3.56
CA SER A 139 -15.38 -13.35 3.02
C SER A 139 -14.92 -13.38 1.56
N ALA A 140 -15.34 -12.40 0.76
CA ALA A 140 -14.90 -12.27 -0.63
C ALA A 140 -13.38 -12.02 -0.72
N GLY A 141 -12.86 -11.15 0.13
CA GLY A 141 -11.42 -10.88 0.17
C GLY A 141 -10.60 -12.12 0.55
N LEU A 142 -11.09 -12.91 1.49
CA LEU A 142 -10.44 -14.17 1.88
C LEU A 142 -10.43 -15.21 0.75
N LEU A 143 -11.40 -15.17 -0.15
CA LEU A 143 -11.42 -16.03 -1.35
C LEU A 143 -10.43 -15.57 -2.41
N GLU A 144 -10.20 -14.26 -2.51
CA GLU A 144 -9.29 -13.69 -3.50
C GLU A 144 -7.82 -13.71 -3.07
N LEU A 145 -7.56 -13.67 -1.75
CA LEU A 145 -6.21 -13.58 -1.19
C LEU A 145 -5.80 -14.89 -0.54
N LYS A 146 -4.53 -15.26 -0.65
CA LYS A 146 -3.95 -16.39 0.07
C LYS A 146 -2.95 -15.90 1.11
N CYS A 147 -2.63 -16.77 2.08
CA CYS A 147 -1.66 -16.48 3.14
C CYS A 147 -2.07 -15.31 4.04
N VAL A 148 -3.36 -15.02 4.16
CA VAL A 148 -3.85 -14.00 5.09
C VAL A 148 -3.60 -14.45 6.51
N LYS A 149 -2.81 -13.67 7.24
CA LYS A 149 -2.47 -13.93 8.64
C LYS A 149 -3.42 -13.21 9.60
N THR A 150 -3.70 -11.94 9.31
CA THR A 150 -4.50 -11.08 10.17
C THR A 150 -5.27 -10.09 9.31
N ILE A 151 -6.47 -9.75 9.75
CA ILE A 151 -7.28 -8.68 9.15
C ILE A 151 -7.54 -7.65 10.25
N HIS A 152 -7.16 -6.39 10.02
CA HIS A 152 -7.42 -5.29 10.94
C HIS A 152 -8.60 -4.47 10.42
N ILE A 153 -9.61 -4.31 11.25
CA ILE A 153 -10.76 -3.44 10.96
C ILE A 153 -10.48 -2.11 11.65
N VAL A 154 -10.15 -1.09 10.89
CA VAL A 154 -9.73 0.19 11.41
C VAL A 154 -10.92 1.15 11.44
N ALA A 155 -11.35 1.50 12.64
CA ALA A 155 -12.45 2.43 12.87
C ALA A 155 -11.95 3.71 13.54
N LEU A 156 -12.55 4.81 13.17
CA LEU A 156 -12.28 6.12 13.73
C LEU A 156 -13.63 6.87 13.86
N GLU A 157 -13.91 7.40 15.05
CA GLU A 157 -15.17 8.10 15.33
C GLU A 157 -16.40 7.23 15.01
N ASN A 158 -16.39 5.97 15.46
CA ASN A 158 -17.46 4.98 15.26
C ASN A 158 -17.75 4.61 13.80
N GLU A 159 -16.82 4.90 12.89
CA GLU A 159 -16.97 4.56 11.49
C GLU A 159 -15.75 3.74 11.02
N VAL A 160 -15.99 2.62 10.33
CA VAL A 160 -14.90 1.83 9.73
C VAL A 160 -14.34 2.59 8.55
N LYS A 161 -13.05 2.91 8.60
CA LYS A 161 -12.36 3.70 7.58
C LYS A 161 -11.63 2.83 6.58
N GLU A 162 -11.02 1.74 7.04
CA GLU A 162 -10.24 0.86 6.17
C GLU A 162 -10.11 -0.54 6.76
N LEU A 163 -9.87 -1.50 5.88
CA LEU A 163 -9.47 -2.86 6.24
C LEU A 163 -7.99 -3.03 5.89
N LEU A 164 -7.23 -3.64 6.78
CA LEU A 164 -5.82 -3.94 6.55
C LEU A 164 -5.62 -5.44 6.58
N TRP A 165 -5.05 -5.98 5.51
CA TRP A 165 -4.80 -7.41 5.34
C TRP A 165 -3.31 -7.65 5.47
N GLU A 166 -2.90 -8.35 6.53
CA GLU A 166 -1.53 -8.82 6.68
C GLU A 166 -1.38 -10.17 5.99
N ILE A 167 -0.50 -10.23 5.02
CA ILE A 167 -0.17 -11.44 4.28
C ILE A 167 1.24 -11.87 4.67
N SER A 168 1.40 -13.12 5.06
CA SER A 168 2.69 -13.70 5.43
C SER A 168 2.83 -15.05 4.74
N LYS A 169 3.83 -15.13 3.87
CA LYS A 169 4.11 -16.38 3.14
C LYS A 169 4.75 -17.43 4.06
#